data_d089b4b87b1ce3d279bbee7d12bd04a0
#
_entry.id   d089b4b87b1ce3d279bbee7d12bd04a0
#
_cell.length_a   1.000
_cell.length_b   1.000
_cell.length_c   1.000
_cell.angle_alpha   90.00
_cell.angle_beta   90.00
_cell.angle_gamma   90.00
#
_symmetry.space_group_name_H-M   'P 1'
#
loop_
_entity.id
_entity.type
_entity.pdbx_description
1 polymer ?
#
loop_
_entity_poly.entity_id
_entity_poly.type
_entity_poly.pdbx_seq_one_letter_code
_entity_poly.pdbx_strand_id
1 'polypeptide(L)'
;ALTQPLNALREWAANRPELQALCTQYGELAQAGTQQLLPGPTGERNTWTLLPRERVLCIADDEQDALTQLAAVLAVGSQVLWPDDALHRQLVKALPSAVSERIQLAKAENITAQPFDAVIFHGDSDQLRALCEAVAARDGAIVSVQGFARGESNILLERLYIERSLSVNTAAAGGNASLMTIG
;
A
#
# COMPACT_ATOMS: atom_id res chain seq x y z
N ALA A 1 -12.37 -0.64 11.75
CA ALA A 1 -12.60 -2.05 11.36
C ALA A 1 -11.53 -2.46 10.37
N LEU A 2 -11.05 -3.71 10.45
CA LEU A 2 -10.11 -4.25 9.48
C LEU A 2 -10.73 -4.27 8.07
N THR A 3 -9.90 -4.18 7.02
CA THR A 3 -10.37 -4.45 5.66
C THR A 3 -10.86 -5.90 5.58
N GLN A 4 -11.82 -6.18 4.68
CA GLN A 4 -12.33 -7.54 4.51
C GLN A 4 -11.22 -8.57 4.20
N PRO A 5 -10.27 -8.31 3.26
CA PRO A 5 -9.19 -9.25 2.99
C PRO A 5 -8.27 -9.46 4.19
N LEU A 6 -7.94 -8.40 4.94
CA LEU A 6 -7.11 -8.54 6.13
C LEU A 6 -7.79 -9.36 7.23
N ASN A 7 -9.09 -9.16 7.42
CA ASN A 7 -9.84 -9.97 8.38
C ASN A 7 -9.88 -11.44 7.97
N ALA A 8 -10.09 -11.73 6.68
CA ALA A 8 -10.06 -13.09 6.16
C ALA A 8 -8.68 -13.75 6.34
N LEU A 9 -7.59 -12.99 6.13
CA LEU A 9 -6.23 -13.48 6.40
C LEU A 9 -6.04 -13.78 7.90
N ARG A 10 -6.50 -12.90 8.77
CA ARG A 10 -6.42 -13.11 10.22
C ARG A 10 -7.17 -14.35 10.70
N GLU A 11 -8.35 -14.59 10.16
CA GLU A 11 -9.15 -15.80 10.47
C GLU A 11 -8.47 -17.08 9.94
N TRP A 12 -7.95 -17.03 8.73
CA TRP A 12 -7.18 -18.14 8.15
C TRP A 12 -5.92 -18.46 8.98
N ALA A 13 -5.32 -17.46 9.59
CA ALA A 13 -4.13 -17.58 10.42
C ALA A 13 -4.42 -18.08 11.85
N ALA A 14 -5.53 -18.74 12.10
CA ALA A 14 -5.94 -19.21 13.45
C ALA A 14 -4.84 -20.02 14.18
N ASN A 15 -4.05 -20.80 13.43
CA ASN A 15 -2.92 -21.57 13.97
C ASN A 15 -1.55 -20.85 13.85
N ARG A 16 -1.55 -19.55 13.56
CA ARG A 16 -0.37 -18.72 13.35
C ARG A 16 -0.49 -17.44 14.19
N PRO A 17 -0.24 -17.51 15.52
CA PRO A 17 -0.53 -16.42 16.43
C PRO A 17 0.25 -15.14 16.11
N GLU A 18 1.48 -15.26 15.63
CA GLU A 18 2.29 -14.10 15.21
C GLU A 18 1.67 -13.36 14.02
N LEU A 19 1.20 -14.09 13.02
CA LEU A 19 0.52 -13.48 11.86
C LEU A 19 -0.82 -12.86 12.25
N GLN A 20 -1.59 -13.49 13.15
CA GLN A 20 -2.81 -12.90 13.67
C GLN A 20 -2.56 -11.58 14.40
N ALA A 21 -1.52 -11.54 15.23
CA ALA A 21 -1.11 -10.33 15.94
C ALA A 21 -0.71 -9.22 14.96
N LEU A 22 0.07 -9.55 13.92
CA LEU A 22 0.45 -8.60 12.86
C LEU A 22 -0.76 -8.07 12.10
N CYS A 23 -1.72 -8.92 11.73
CA CYS A 23 -2.96 -8.47 11.07
C CYS A 23 -3.72 -7.45 11.93
N THR A 24 -3.79 -7.68 13.23
CA THR A 24 -4.43 -6.75 14.15
C THR A 24 -3.65 -5.44 14.25
N GLN A 25 -2.34 -5.51 14.47
CA GLN A 25 -1.46 -4.35 14.60
C GLN A 25 -1.47 -3.48 13.33
N TYR A 26 -1.28 -4.08 12.16
CA TYR A 26 -1.30 -3.34 10.90
C TYR A 26 -2.68 -2.76 10.60
N GLY A 27 -3.74 -3.48 10.92
CA GLY A 27 -5.10 -2.97 10.77
C GLY A 27 -5.38 -1.74 11.63
N GLU A 28 -4.90 -1.71 12.86
CA GLU A 28 -5.00 -0.55 13.76
C GLU A 28 -4.19 0.64 13.25
N LEU A 29 -2.95 0.41 12.81
CA LEU A 29 -2.09 1.45 12.25
C LEU A 29 -2.67 2.05 10.96
N ALA A 30 -3.23 1.22 10.09
CA ALA A 30 -3.83 1.67 8.83
C ALA A 30 -5.07 2.54 9.04
N GLN A 31 -5.85 2.30 10.10
CA GLN A 31 -7.03 3.11 10.43
C GLN A 31 -6.69 4.54 10.86
N ALA A 32 -5.47 4.79 11.32
CA ALA A 32 -5.01 6.13 11.67
C ALA A 32 -4.81 7.03 10.43
N GLY A 33 -4.75 6.44 9.22
CA GLY A 33 -4.62 7.14 7.95
C GLY A 33 -5.96 7.62 7.39
N THR A 34 -6.64 8.53 8.10
CA THR A 34 -7.92 9.09 7.65
C THR A 34 -7.77 10.50 7.08
N GLN A 35 -8.83 11.00 6.45
CA GLN A 35 -8.91 12.37 5.98
C GLN A 35 -8.74 13.36 7.13
N GLN A 36 -7.86 14.33 6.97
CA GLN A 36 -7.73 15.46 7.87
C GLN A 36 -8.18 16.74 7.18
N LEU A 37 -9.06 17.49 7.83
CA LEU A 37 -9.41 18.85 7.44
C LEU A 37 -8.31 19.79 7.95
N LEU A 38 -7.60 20.44 7.02
CA LEU A 38 -6.58 21.40 7.37
C LEU A 38 -7.18 22.79 7.58
N PRO A 39 -6.70 23.57 8.56
CA PRO A 39 -7.11 24.97 8.70
C PRO A 39 -6.72 25.75 7.45
N GLY A 40 -7.66 26.45 6.87
CA GLY A 40 -7.48 27.30 5.70
C GLY A 40 -8.13 28.68 5.91
N PRO A 41 -7.82 29.67 5.07
CA PRO A 41 -8.47 30.97 5.12
C PRO A 41 -9.97 30.85 4.85
N THR A 42 -10.73 31.85 5.29
CA THR A 42 -12.18 31.90 5.11
C THR A 42 -12.52 31.80 3.59
N GLY A 43 -13.34 30.84 3.22
CA GLY A 43 -13.74 30.58 1.84
C GLY A 43 -12.88 29.50 1.15
N GLU A 44 -11.95 28.86 1.84
CA GLU A 44 -11.14 27.76 1.33
C GLU A 44 -11.27 26.53 2.21
N ARG A 45 -11.49 25.38 1.58
CA ARG A 45 -11.55 24.10 2.26
C ARG A 45 -10.39 23.23 1.78
N ASN A 46 -9.42 22.99 2.66
CA ASN A 46 -8.26 22.16 2.39
C ASN A 46 -8.46 20.81 3.06
N THR A 47 -8.42 19.75 2.27
CA THR A 47 -8.53 18.38 2.75
C THR A 47 -7.26 17.62 2.40
N TRP A 48 -6.66 16.98 3.39
CA TRP A 48 -5.56 16.06 3.21
C TRP A 48 -6.09 14.64 3.31
N THR A 49 -5.76 13.81 2.32
CA THR A 49 -6.22 12.42 2.22
C THR A 49 -5.05 11.52 1.91
N LEU A 50 -4.94 10.41 2.65
CA LEU A 50 -4.06 9.30 2.30
C LEU A 50 -4.82 8.32 1.41
N LEU A 51 -4.26 8.03 0.23
CA LEU A 51 -4.76 7.02 -0.68
C LEU A 51 -3.78 5.84 -0.68
N PRO A 52 -4.26 4.58 -0.61
CA PRO A 52 -3.38 3.43 -0.71
C PRO A 52 -2.69 3.40 -2.07
N ARG A 53 -1.45 2.92 -2.11
CA ARG A 53 -0.78 2.53 -3.35
C ARG A 53 -1.65 1.48 -4.04
N GLU A 54 -1.69 1.51 -5.35
CA GLU A 54 -2.55 0.60 -6.10
C GLU A 54 -2.05 -0.85 -6.00
N ARG A 55 -0.77 -1.06 -6.26
CA ARG A 55 -0.14 -2.39 -6.26
C ARG A 55 1.26 -2.35 -5.67
N VAL A 56 1.56 -3.28 -4.79
CA VAL A 56 2.85 -3.41 -4.12
C VAL A 56 3.53 -4.69 -4.57
N LEU A 57 4.75 -4.55 -5.11
CA LEU A 57 5.64 -5.68 -5.37
C LEU A 57 6.20 -6.18 -4.05
N CYS A 58 5.96 -7.44 -3.73
CA CYS A 58 6.38 -8.10 -2.51
C CYS A 58 7.35 -9.23 -2.83
N ILE A 59 8.59 -9.11 -2.37
CA ILE A 59 9.67 -10.09 -2.58
C ILE A 59 10.12 -10.66 -1.26
N ALA A 60 10.01 -11.98 -1.11
CA ALA A 60 10.47 -12.74 0.04
C ALA A 60 10.77 -14.19 -0.36
N ASP A 61 11.73 -14.81 0.33
CA ASP A 61 12.18 -16.18 0.06
C ASP A 61 11.44 -17.22 0.91
N ASP A 62 10.79 -16.81 1.99
CA ASP A 62 10.10 -17.70 2.90
C ASP A 62 8.64 -17.30 3.12
N GLU A 63 7.87 -18.27 3.61
CA GLU A 63 6.44 -18.13 3.86
C GLU A 63 6.11 -17.06 4.90
N GLN A 64 6.89 -16.98 5.98
CA GLN A 64 6.63 -16.05 7.07
C GLN A 64 6.75 -14.60 6.59
N ASP A 65 7.83 -14.26 5.90
CA ASP A 65 8.06 -12.92 5.37
C ASP A 65 7.03 -12.58 4.27
N ALA A 66 6.70 -13.54 3.39
CA ALA A 66 5.67 -13.34 2.38
C ALA A 66 4.30 -13.03 3.02
N LEU A 67 3.92 -13.71 4.08
CA LEU A 67 2.66 -13.47 4.80
C LEU A 67 2.70 -12.17 5.61
N THR A 68 3.85 -11.80 6.16
CA THR A 68 4.04 -10.51 6.85
C THR A 68 3.83 -9.35 5.88
N GLN A 69 4.43 -9.40 4.69
CA GLN A 69 4.24 -8.41 3.63
C GLN A 69 2.78 -8.36 3.17
N LEU A 70 2.16 -9.51 2.97
CA LEU A 70 0.76 -9.62 2.59
C LEU A 70 -0.15 -8.93 3.60
N ALA A 71 0.04 -9.18 4.90
CA ALA A 71 -0.75 -8.54 5.96
C ALA A 71 -0.63 -7.02 5.92
N ALA A 72 0.57 -6.46 5.74
CA ALA A 72 0.81 -5.02 5.64
C ALA A 72 0.08 -4.41 4.43
N VAL A 73 0.18 -5.04 3.26
CA VAL A 73 -0.43 -4.56 2.01
C VAL A 73 -1.96 -4.62 2.08
N LEU A 74 -2.52 -5.70 2.62
CA LEU A 74 -3.96 -5.84 2.81
C LEU A 74 -4.52 -4.85 3.84
N ALA A 75 -3.72 -4.50 4.85
CA ALA A 75 -4.14 -3.52 5.87
C ALA A 75 -4.42 -2.14 5.27
N VAL A 76 -3.62 -1.70 4.30
CA VAL A 76 -3.82 -0.42 3.62
C VAL A 76 -4.83 -0.50 2.46
N GLY A 77 -5.23 -1.69 2.05
CA GLY A 77 -6.20 -1.90 0.97
C GLY A 77 -5.60 -2.00 -0.43
N SER A 78 -4.29 -2.18 -0.54
CA SER A 78 -3.59 -2.34 -1.82
C SER A 78 -3.69 -3.77 -2.37
N GLN A 79 -3.29 -3.93 -3.64
CA GLN A 79 -3.09 -5.23 -4.27
C GLN A 79 -1.62 -5.67 -4.15
N VAL A 80 -1.39 -6.97 -4.26
CA VAL A 80 -0.08 -7.60 -4.13
C VAL A 80 0.37 -8.15 -5.48
N LEU A 81 1.62 -7.89 -5.83
CA LEU A 81 2.31 -8.55 -6.94
C LEU A 81 3.37 -9.49 -6.37
N TRP A 82 3.23 -10.78 -6.63
CA TRP A 82 4.15 -11.83 -6.20
C TRP A 82 4.87 -12.48 -7.38
N PRO A 83 6.11 -12.98 -7.18
CA PRO A 83 6.73 -13.88 -8.15
C PRO A 83 5.91 -15.15 -8.33
N ASP A 84 5.82 -15.61 -9.59
CA ASP A 84 5.19 -16.88 -9.93
C ASP A 84 6.18 -18.04 -9.72
N ASP A 85 6.35 -18.43 -8.47
CA ASP A 85 7.19 -19.55 -8.03
C ASP A 85 6.38 -20.57 -7.21
N ALA A 86 7.04 -21.66 -6.82
CA ALA A 86 6.37 -22.75 -6.10
C ALA A 86 5.78 -22.30 -4.76
N LEU A 87 6.51 -21.47 -3.99
CA LEU A 87 6.07 -20.95 -2.69
C LEU A 87 4.80 -20.12 -2.84
N HIS A 88 4.83 -19.11 -3.70
CA HIS A 88 3.72 -18.19 -3.87
C HIS A 88 2.49 -18.85 -4.50
N ARG A 89 2.67 -19.76 -5.47
CA ARG A 89 1.56 -20.55 -6.00
C ARG A 89 0.89 -21.41 -4.96
N GLN A 90 1.66 -22.03 -4.07
CA GLN A 90 1.13 -22.83 -2.97
C GLN A 90 0.34 -21.96 -1.98
N LEU A 91 0.86 -20.78 -1.63
CA LEU A 91 0.17 -19.84 -0.75
C LEU A 91 -1.16 -19.38 -1.35
N VAL A 92 -1.17 -18.96 -2.62
CA VAL A 92 -2.41 -18.54 -3.31
C VAL A 92 -3.49 -19.61 -3.26
N LYS A 93 -3.12 -20.89 -3.41
CA LYS A 93 -4.07 -22.01 -3.32
C LYS A 93 -4.61 -22.24 -1.90
N ALA A 94 -3.81 -21.94 -0.88
CA ALA A 94 -4.19 -22.16 0.52
C ALA A 94 -4.97 -20.99 1.13
N LEU A 95 -4.80 -19.79 0.59
CA LEU A 95 -5.41 -18.56 1.11
C LEU A 95 -6.91 -18.48 0.77
N PRO A 96 -7.71 -17.79 1.61
CA PRO A 96 -9.11 -17.51 1.30
C PRO A 96 -9.27 -16.70 0.00
N SER A 97 -10.38 -16.87 -0.70
CA SER A 97 -10.66 -16.16 -1.96
C SER A 97 -10.58 -14.63 -1.80
N ALA A 98 -11.11 -14.09 -0.71
CA ALA A 98 -11.02 -12.66 -0.42
C ALA A 98 -9.58 -12.11 -0.34
N VAL A 99 -8.60 -12.97 -0.05
CA VAL A 99 -7.18 -12.65 -0.03
C VAL A 99 -6.55 -12.91 -1.40
N SER A 100 -6.75 -14.11 -1.96
CA SER A 100 -6.12 -14.52 -3.22
C SER A 100 -6.55 -13.64 -4.42
N GLU A 101 -7.75 -13.10 -4.41
CA GLU A 101 -8.23 -12.13 -5.41
C GLU A 101 -7.45 -10.80 -5.40
N ARG A 102 -6.72 -10.52 -4.33
CA ARG A 102 -5.86 -9.33 -4.21
C ARG A 102 -4.42 -9.59 -4.66
N ILE A 103 -4.11 -10.78 -5.10
CA ILE A 103 -2.77 -11.23 -5.46
C ILE A 103 -2.69 -11.49 -6.96
N GLN A 104 -1.70 -10.88 -7.62
CA GLN A 104 -1.31 -11.20 -8.97
C GLN A 104 0.05 -11.91 -8.93
N LEU A 105 0.20 -12.98 -9.70
CA LEU A 105 1.47 -13.66 -9.94
C LEU A 105 2.08 -13.20 -11.26
N ALA A 106 3.38 -12.97 -11.29
CA ALA A 106 4.14 -12.66 -12.50
C ALA A 106 5.46 -13.40 -12.51
N LYS A 107 5.90 -13.83 -13.70
CA LYS A 107 7.19 -14.52 -13.88
C LYS A 107 8.34 -13.64 -13.40
N ALA A 108 9.29 -14.22 -12.67
CA ALA A 108 10.41 -13.50 -12.05
C ALA A 108 11.20 -12.64 -13.06
N GLU A 109 11.43 -13.17 -14.27
CA GLU A 109 12.12 -12.45 -15.35
C GLU A 109 11.41 -11.19 -15.84
N ASN A 110 10.08 -11.10 -15.64
CA ASN A 110 9.26 -9.99 -16.11
C ASN A 110 8.64 -9.17 -14.97
N ILE A 111 8.94 -9.50 -13.72
CA ILE A 111 8.20 -8.93 -12.57
C ILE A 111 8.44 -7.42 -12.44
N THR A 112 9.66 -6.94 -12.69
CA THR A 112 9.99 -5.51 -12.63
C THR A 112 9.39 -4.71 -13.78
N ALA A 113 8.94 -5.36 -14.84
CA ALA A 113 8.23 -4.72 -15.95
C ALA A 113 6.72 -4.59 -15.70
N GLN A 114 6.19 -5.27 -14.67
CA GLN A 114 4.77 -5.17 -14.31
C GLN A 114 4.46 -3.81 -13.64
N PRO A 115 3.21 -3.34 -13.71
CA PRO A 115 2.81 -2.13 -12.98
C PRO A 115 2.80 -2.38 -11.47
N PHE A 116 3.56 -1.58 -10.73
CA PHE A 116 3.54 -1.44 -9.27
C PHE A 116 4.06 -0.06 -8.89
N ASP A 117 3.68 0.42 -7.72
CA ASP A 117 4.01 1.77 -7.24
C ASP A 117 4.65 1.79 -5.84
N ALA A 118 4.88 0.63 -5.25
CA ALA A 118 5.71 0.44 -4.06
C ALA A 118 6.33 -0.96 -4.06
N VAL A 119 7.39 -1.15 -3.28
CA VAL A 119 8.10 -2.42 -3.12
C VAL A 119 8.36 -2.70 -1.65
N ILE A 120 8.11 -3.93 -1.21
CA ILE A 120 8.55 -4.47 0.08
C ILE A 120 9.45 -5.68 -0.20
N PHE A 121 10.62 -5.68 0.39
CA PHE A 121 11.63 -6.71 0.19
C PHE A 121 12.13 -7.26 1.52
N HIS A 122 12.22 -8.59 1.63
CA HIS A 122 12.96 -9.29 2.68
C HIS A 122 14.06 -10.15 2.06
N GLY A 123 15.27 -10.03 2.56
CA GLY A 123 16.42 -10.77 2.08
C GLY A 123 17.74 -10.14 2.49
N ASP A 124 18.80 -10.49 1.77
CA ASP A 124 20.13 -9.93 2.00
C ASP A 124 20.38 -8.62 1.26
N SER A 125 21.48 -7.95 1.61
CA SER A 125 21.84 -6.64 1.06
C SER A 125 22.17 -6.66 -0.44
N ASP A 126 22.75 -7.76 -0.94
CA ASP A 126 23.11 -7.85 -2.35
C ASP A 126 21.87 -8.06 -3.22
N GLN A 127 20.93 -8.89 -2.76
CA GLN A 127 19.62 -9.05 -3.40
C GLN A 127 18.83 -7.74 -3.41
N LEU A 128 18.84 -7.02 -2.29
CA LEU A 128 18.18 -5.71 -2.19
C LEU A 128 18.78 -4.70 -3.17
N ARG A 129 20.11 -4.64 -3.26
CA ARG A 129 20.81 -3.74 -4.21
C ARG A 129 20.42 -4.05 -5.65
N ALA A 130 20.44 -5.33 -6.05
CA ALA A 130 20.06 -5.74 -7.38
C ALA A 130 18.59 -5.36 -7.71
N LEU A 131 17.68 -5.53 -6.74
CA LEU A 131 16.28 -5.14 -6.90
C LEU A 131 16.14 -3.62 -7.05
N CYS A 132 16.83 -2.83 -6.21
CA CYS A 132 16.81 -1.37 -6.29
C CYS A 132 17.34 -0.86 -7.64
N GLU A 133 18.40 -1.46 -8.18
CA GLU A 133 18.93 -1.14 -9.49
C GLU A 133 17.90 -1.44 -10.61
N ALA A 134 17.25 -2.60 -10.56
CA ALA A 134 16.23 -2.97 -11.52
C ALA A 134 14.99 -2.06 -11.45
N VAL A 135 14.57 -1.67 -10.25
CA VAL A 135 13.44 -0.75 -10.04
C VAL A 135 13.80 0.67 -10.51
N ALA A 136 15.03 1.14 -10.23
CA ALA A 136 15.49 2.47 -10.65
C ALA A 136 15.65 2.59 -12.18
N ALA A 137 15.88 1.48 -12.89
CA ALA A 137 15.98 1.45 -14.35
C ALA A 137 14.62 1.56 -15.06
N ARG A 138 13.50 1.52 -14.32
CA ARG A 138 12.16 1.66 -14.90
C ARG A 138 11.89 3.11 -15.30
N ASP A 139 11.17 3.25 -16.39
CA ASP A 139 10.61 4.56 -16.77
C ASP A 139 9.45 4.94 -15.85
N GLY A 140 9.28 6.23 -15.61
CA GLY A 140 8.14 6.77 -14.87
C GLY A 140 8.49 7.30 -13.48
N ALA A 141 7.50 7.31 -12.59
CA ALA A 141 7.64 7.85 -11.24
C ALA A 141 8.58 7.02 -10.37
N ILE A 142 9.27 7.69 -9.44
CA ILE A 142 10.11 7.04 -8.44
C ILE A 142 9.24 6.12 -7.56
N VAL A 143 9.67 4.86 -7.43
CA VAL A 143 9.01 3.85 -6.62
C VAL A 143 9.69 3.73 -5.26
N SER A 144 8.91 3.79 -4.19
CA SER A 144 9.40 3.57 -2.82
C SER A 144 9.76 2.09 -2.62
N VAL A 145 10.97 1.82 -2.14
CA VAL A 145 11.44 0.49 -1.77
C VAL A 145 11.72 0.43 -0.27
N GLN A 146 11.08 -0.51 0.42
CA GLN A 146 11.39 -0.84 1.82
C GLN A 146 12.12 -2.18 1.85
N GLY A 147 13.35 -2.18 2.33
CA GLY A 147 14.17 -3.38 2.49
C GLY A 147 14.31 -3.79 3.95
N PHE A 148 14.16 -5.08 4.21
CA PHE A 148 14.23 -5.69 5.55
C PHE A 148 15.10 -6.93 5.52
N ALA A 149 15.75 -7.23 6.64
CA ALA A 149 16.31 -8.55 6.87
C ALA A 149 15.19 -9.58 7.07
N ARG A 150 15.50 -10.86 6.81
CA ARG A 150 14.53 -11.95 7.04
C ARG A 150 14.02 -11.94 8.47
N GLY A 151 12.72 -12.12 8.66
CA GLY A 151 12.06 -12.17 9.94
C GLY A 151 11.64 -10.80 10.51
N GLU A 152 12.05 -9.69 9.92
CA GLU A 152 11.62 -8.36 10.38
C GLU A 152 10.16 -8.07 10.02
N SER A 153 9.44 -7.38 10.92
CA SER A 153 8.04 -7.03 10.73
C SER A 153 7.76 -5.52 10.84
N ASN A 154 8.80 -4.69 10.86
CA ASN A 154 8.69 -3.23 11.03
C ASN A 154 8.34 -2.51 9.71
N ILE A 155 7.40 -3.05 8.96
CA ILE A 155 6.97 -2.44 7.70
C ILE A 155 6.29 -1.11 7.99
N LEU A 156 6.75 -0.05 7.32
CA LEU A 156 6.22 1.31 7.47
C LEU A 156 5.00 1.47 6.55
N LEU A 157 3.81 1.39 7.14
CA LEU A 157 2.55 1.48 6.37
C LEU A 157 2.36 2.84 5.72
N GLU A 158 2.87 3.91 6.30
CA GLU A 158 2.82 5.26 5.72
C GLU A 158 3.47 5.34 4.33
N ARG A 159 4.46 4.51 4.04
CA ARG A 159 5.09 4.43 2.72
C ARG A 159 4.25 3.69 1.68
N LEU A 160 3.17 3.03 2.11
CA LEU A 160 2.20 2.36 1.25
C LEU A 160 1.01 3.27 0.89
N TYR A 161 1.09 4.55 1.25
CA TYR A 161 0.10 5.56 0.90
C TYR A 161 0.70 6.63 -0.02
N ILE A 162 -0.19 7.30 -0.75
CA ILE A 162 0.08 8.53 -1.49
C ILE A 162 -0.68 9.66 -0.79
N GLU A 163 0.02 10.73 -0.49
CA GLU A 163 -0.61 11.94 0.02
C GLU A 163 -1.32 12.69 -1.12
N ARG A 164 -2.57 13.00 -0.90
CA ARG A 164 -3.34 13.86 -1.79
C ARG A 164 -3.93 15.02 -1.01
N SER A 165 -3.52 16.23 -1.34
CA SER A 165 -4.16 17.44 -0.86
C SER A 165 -5.15 17.97 -1.89
N LEU A 166 -6.35 18.32 -1.45
CA LEU A 166 -7.37 18.95 -2.25
C LEU A 166 -7.71 20.30 -1.62
N SER A 167 -7.49 21.37 -2.39
CA SER A 167 -7.96 22.71 -2.02
C SER A 167 -9.20 23.05 -2.86
N VAL A 168 -10.30 23.31 -2.18
CA VAL A 168 -11.55 23.73 -2.81
C VAL A 168 -11.86 25.14 -2.39
N ASN A 169 -11.96 26.05 -3.38
CA ASN A 169 -12.44 27.40 -3.12
C ASN A 169 -13.96 27.33 -2.92
N THR A 170 -14.40 27.62 -1.70
CA THR A 170 -15.83 27.63 -1.32
C THR A 170 -16.42 29.04 -1.39
N ALA A 171 -15.62 30.06 -1.73
CA ALA A 171 -16.15 31.37 -2.05
C ALA A 171 -16.99 31.27 -3.33
N ALA A 172 -18.29 31.56 -3.23
CA ALA A 172 -19.12 31.71 -4.40
C ALA A 172 -18.49 32.79 -5.31
N ALA A 173 -18.30 32.49 -6.57
CA ALA A 173 -17.97 33.48 -7.59
C ALA A 173 -19.22 34.38 -7.82
N GLY A 174 -19.65 35.03 -6.76
CA GLY A 174 -20.62 36.11 -6.80
C GLY A 174 -19.86 37.37 -7.14
N GLY A 175 -19.63 37.59 -8.43
CA GLY A 175 -19.28 38.91 -8.91
C GLY A 175 -20.35 39.85 -8.36
N ASN A 176 -19.92 40.85 -7.60
CA ASN A 176 -20.79 41.89 -7.09
C ASN A 176 -21.28 42.72 -8.31
N ALA A 177 -22.37 42.26 -8.94
CA ALA A 177 -22.99 42.90 -10.09
C ALA A 177 -23.49 44.31 -9.77
N SER A 178 -23.50 44.72 -8.50
CA SER A 178 -23.92 46.02 -8.04
C SER A 178 -22.87 47.12 -8.20
N LEU A 179 -21.62 46.81 -8.55
CA LEU A 179 -20.58 47.80 -8.79
C LEU A 179 -20.46 48.29 -10.26
N MET A 180 -21.31 47.78 -11.17
CA MET A 180 -21.30 48.14 -12.57
C MET A 180 -22.42 49.17 -12.96
N THR A 181 -23.14 49.75 -11.97
CA THR A 181 -24.22 50.67 -12.22
C THR A 181 -23.96 52.09 -11.64
N ILE A 182 -22.70 52.50 -11.58
CA ILE A 182 -22.36 53.89 -11.30
C ILE A 182 -21.55 54.41 -12.50
N GLY A 183 -22.27 54.87 -13.52
CA GLY A 183 -21.77 55.64 -14.63
C GLY A 183 -22.80 56.61 -15.08
#